data_d38533ccf2c7f347a75d3ff02d047417
#
_entry.id   d38533ccf2c7f347a75d3ff02d047417
#
_cell.length_a   1.000
_cell.length_b   1.000
_cell.length_c   1.000
_cell.angle_alpha   90.00
_cell.angle_beta   90.00
_cell.angle_gamma   90.00
#
_symmetry.space_group_name_H-M   'P 1'
#
loop_
_entity.id
_entity.type
_entity.pdbx_description
1 polymer ?
#
loop_
_entity_poly.entity_id
_entity_poly.type
_entity_poly.pdbx_seq_one_letter_code
_entity_poly.pdbx_strand_id
1 'polypeptide(L)'
;MFETLLLKLRNVPQNPETVFEPFAQEMSNLLGADLTAIAVYGSAASGDYVYGHSNINMALLFKTVTVGHLKQIAIPVEKWMLKGFAAPLILTAEDFERSLDVFPLLFQEIRDNHKMIKGDDPFATLKIDRSLLRLQVEQMLKGKVTEARTEFLASGESLKTFEAMIAKSFNSLYPVLRGLLSLTGKQPSIRKEVVVAMSEEAFGLETGVLTDALRHKMGLLRLSQKHNLLAYFERYLAAIDKLAIVADKLETAVGA
;
A
#
# COMPACT_ATOMS: atom_id res chain seq x y z
N MET A 1 15.62 14.44 12.59
CA MET A 1 15.78 14.42 14.07
C MET A 1 14.42 14.49 14.80
N PHE A 2 13.52 15.40 14.44
CA PHE A 2 12.18 15.55 15.08
C PHE A 2 11.27 14.34 14.81
N GLU A 3 11.23 13.82 13.60
CA GLU A 3 10.46 12.61 13.24
C GLU A 3 10.96 11.37 13.98
N THR A 4 12.27 11.18 14.11
CA THR A 4 12.85 10.07 14.86
C THR A 4 12.51 10.15 16.35
N LEU A 5 12.38 11.37 16.89
CA LEU A 5 11.96 11.59 18.27
C LEU A 5 10.46 11.28 18.45
N LEU A 6 9.61 11.71 17.51
CA LEU A 6 8.18 11.40 17.51
C LEU A 6 7.90 9.88 17.38
N LEU A 7 8.71 9.16 16.58
CA LEU A 7 8.61 7.70 16.44
C LEU A 7 9.00 6.97 17.73
N LYS A 8 10.05 7.45 18.43
CA LYS A 8 10.42 6.92 19.74
C LYS A 8 9.34 7.20 20.80
N LEU A 9 8.68 8.35 20.74
CA LEU A 9 7.56 8.70 21.60
C LEU A 9 6.30 7.86 21.30
N ARG A 10 6.12 7.40 20.06
CA ARG A 10 5.02 6.53 19.66
C ARG A 10 5.23 5.05 19.95
N ASN A 11 6.39 4.67 20.45
CA ASN A 11 6.73 3.27 20.76
C ASN A 11 6.53 2.29 19.58
N VAL A 12 6.86 2.75 18.36
CA VAL A 12 6.78 1.94 17.14
C VAL A 12 7.80 0.81 17.22
N PRO A 13 7.45 -0.44 16.92
CA PRO A 13 8.40 -1.57 17.01
C PRO A 13 9.42 -1.52 15.86
N GLN A 14 10.68 -1.81 16.16
CA GLN A 14 11.70 -2.01 15.12
C GLN A 14 11.46 -3.32 14.36
N ASN A 15 11.07 -4.38 15.08
CA ASN A 15 10.62 -5.65 14.54
C ASN A 15 9.09 -5.73 14.68
N PRO A 16 8.32 -5.66 13.58
CA PRO A 16 6.86 -5.68 13.63
C PRO A 16 6.29 -7.01 14.14
N GLU A 17 7.00 -8.13 13.99
CA GLU A 17 6.51 -9.44 14.41
C GLU A 17 6.29 -9.53 15.94
N THR A 18 7.03 -8.73 16.71
CA THR A 18 6.91 -8.71 18.19
C THR A 18 5.55 -8.24 18.70
N VAL A 19 4.75 -7.61 17.85
CA VAL A 19 3.45 -7.01 18.22
C VAL A 19 2.26 -7.69 17.58
N PHE A 20 2.45 -8.66 16.67
CA PHE A 20 1.34 -9.33 15.99
C PHE A 20 0.50 -10.14 16.97
N GLU A 21 1.12 -11.03 17.73
CA GLU A 21 0.44 -11.88 18.70
C GLU A 21 -0.22 -11.07 19.84
N PRO A 22 0.45 -10.09 20.48
CA PRO A 22 -0.20 -9.21 21.45
C PRO A 22 -1.44 -8.49 20.94
N PHE A 23 -1.40 -7.97 19.69
CA PHE A 23 -2.57 -7.37 19.04
C PHE A 23 -3.70 -8.39 18.86
N ALA A 24 -3.37 -9.55 18.29
CA ALA A 24 -4.33 -10.60 18.01
C ALA A 24 -5.00 -11.13 19.27
N GLN A 25 -4.24 -11.28 20.35
CA GLN A 25 -4.76 -11.71 21.65
C GLN A 25 -5.72 -10.68 22.24
N GLU A 26 -5.39 -9.39 22.20
CA GLU A 26 -6.29 -8.32 22.70
C GLU A 26 -7.59 -8.27 21.90
N MET A 27 -7.52 -8.32 20.56
CA MET A 27 -8.72 -8.33 19.72
C MET A 27 -9.56 -9.59 19.95
N SER A 28 -8.93 -10.74 20.12
CA SER A 28 -9.63 -12.00 20.39
C SER A 28 -10.33 -12.01 21.74
N ASN A 29 -9.71 -11.44 22.78
CA ASN A 29 -10.32 -11.34 24.10
C ASN A 29 -11.54 -10.41 24.11
N LEU A 30 -11.47 -9.32 23.32
CA LEU A 30 -12.57 -8.36 23.23
C LEU A 30 -13.74 -8.89 22.40
N LEU A 31 -13.47 -9.50 21.24
CA LEU A 31 -14.47 -9.85 20.25
C LEU A 31 -14.96 -11.32 20.33
N GLY A 32 -14.20 -12.17 21.05
CA GLY A 32 -14.61 -13.55 21.29
C GLY A 32 -14.82 -14.36 20.01
N ALA A 33 -15.96 -15.07 19.95
CA ALA A 33 -16.32 -15.95 18.86
C ALA A 33 -16.81 -15.23 17.58
N ASP A 34 -17.04 -13.92 17.63
CA ASP A 34 -17.44 -13.13 16.46
C ASP A 34 -16.26 -12.80 15.56
N LEU A 35 -15.02 -12.82 16.10
CA LEU A 35 -13.78 -12.68 15.35
C LEU A 35 -13.29 -14.05 14.88
N THR A 36 -13.42 -14.32 13.60
CA THR A 36 -13.12 -15.64 12.99
C THR A 36 -11.65 -15.78 12.59
N ALA A 37 -11.04 -14.72 12.06
CA ALA A 37 -9.64 -14.76 11.66
C ALA A 37 -8.95 -13.40 11.80
N ILE A 38 -7.62 -13.43 11.91
CA ILE A 38 -6.74 -12.26 11.95
C ILE A 38 -5.56 -12.52 11.02
N ALA A 39 -5.30 -11.59 10.12
CA ALA A 39 -4.12 -11.62 9.28
C ALA A 39 -3.35 -10.30 9.37
N VAL A 40 -2.03 -10.36 9.29
CA VAL A 40 -1.17 -9.22 8.96
C VAL A 40 -0.91 -9.24 7.46
N TYR A 41 -0.86 -8.06 6.80
CA TYR A 41 -0.58 -7.99 5.37
C TYR A 41 0.30 -6.80 4.98
N GLY A 42 0.77 -6.82 3.74
CA GLY A 42 1.67 -5.80 3.21
C GLY A 42 3.11 -5.93 3.73
N SER A 43 3.83 -4.82 3.84
CA SER A 43 5.27 -4.82 4.13
C SER A 43 5.65 -5.47 5.47
N ALA A 44 4.78 -5.45 6.47
CA ALA A 44 5.02 -6.11 7.75
C ALA A 44 4.94 -7.64 7.66
N ALA A 45 4.12 -8.16 6.74
CA ALA A 45 4.00 -9.60 6.48
C ALA A 45 5.09 -10.11 5.54
N SER A 46 5.50 -9.29 4.56
CA SER A 46 6.47 -9.68 3.51
C SER A 46 7.94 -9.54 3.92
N GLY A 47 8.24 -8.95 5.09
CA GLY A 47 9.61 -8.66 5.51
C GLY A 47 10.20 -7.35 4.96
N ASP A 48 9.41 -6.56 4.26
CA ASP A 48 9.79 -5.27 3.67
C ASP A 48 9.45 -4.06 4.59
N TYR A 49 9.24 -4.36 5.87
CA TYR A 49 8.92 -3.34 6.86
C TYR A 49 10.10 -2.40 7.09
N VAL A 50 9.86 -1.11 6.92
CA VAL A 50 10.83 -0.06 7.18
C VAL A 50 10.39 0.71 8.42
N TYR A 51 11.19 0.62 9.48
CA TYR A 51 10.95 1.33 10.75
C TYR A 51 10.74 2.82 10.51
N GLY A 52 9.64 3.34 11.04
CA GLY A 52 9.28 4.76 10.92
C GLY A 52 8.65 5.18 9.59
N HIS A 53 8.61 4.32 8.59
CA HIS A 53 8.06 4.61 7.26
C HIS A 53 6.95 3.65 6.83
N SER A 54 6.90 2.45 7.40
CA SER A 54 5.86 1.45 7.13
C SER A 54 4.85 1.38 8.26
N ASN A 55 3.57 1.20 7.92
CA ASN A 55 2.54 0.84 8.87
C ASN A 55 2.42 -0.69 8.98
N ILE A 56 1.93 -1.17 10.11
CA ILE A 56 1.51 -2.55 10.31
C ILE A 56 0.03 -2.62 9.94
N ASN A 57 -0.29 -3.35 8.88
CA ASN A 57 -1.66 -3.51 8.39
C ASN A 57 -2.22 -4.84 8.86
N MET A 58 -3.40 -4.80 9.49
CA MET A 58 -4.11 -5.99 9.96
C MET A 58 -5.47 -6.10 9.27
N ALA A 59 -5.88 -7.31 8.97
CA ALA A 59 -7.25 -7.64 8.58
C ALA A 59 -7.91 -8.43 9.71
N LEU A 60 -9.11 -8.00 10.12
CA LEU A 60 -9.95 -8.67 11.11
C LEU A 60 -11.18 -9.21 10.39
N LEU A 61 -11.36 -10.52 10.42
CA LEU A 61 -12.48 -11.19 9.78
C LEU A 61 -13.52 -11.56 10.84
N PHE A 62 -14.76 -11.17 10.57
CA PHE A 62 -15.89 -11.35 11.47
C PHE A 62 -16.95 -12.25 10.87
N LYS A 63 -17.73 -12.90 11.71
CA LYS A 63 -19.00 -13.51 11.28
C LYS A 63 -20.00 -12.46 10.82
N THR A 64 -20.16 -11.41 11.63
CA THR A 64 -21.01 -10.25 11.36
C THR A 64 -20.37 -9.02 11.99
N VAL A 65 -20.49 -7.86 11.36
CA VAL A 65 -20.00 -6.59 11.89
C VAL A 65 -21.17 -5.74 12.38
N THR A 66 -21.02 -5.24 13.61
CA THR A 66 -21.98 -4.29 14.20
C THR A 66 -21.26 -3.04 14.68
N VAL A 67 -21.99 -1.93 14.83
CA VAL A 67 -21.45 -0.71 15.46
C VAL A 67 -20.99 -1.00 16.90
N GLY A 68 -21.60 -1.99 17.57
CA GLY A 68 -21.19 -2.46 18.90
C GLY A 68 -19.76 -2.99 18.88
N HIS A 69 -19.43 -3.85 17.93
CA HIS A 69 -18.07 -4.38 17.74
C HIS A 69 -17.06 -3.26 17.48
N LEU A 70 -17.38 -2.31 16.60
CA LEU A 70 -16.49 -1.18 16.31
C LEU A 70 -16.26 -0.30 17.54
N LYS A 71 -17.29 0.00 18.33
CA LYS A 71 -17.16 0.73 19.61
C LYS A 71 -16.26 -0.01 20.60
N GLN A 72 -16.39 -1.33 20.69
CA GLN A 72 -15.64 -2.16 21.62
C GLN A 72 -14.14 -2.13 21.35
N ILE A 73 -13.72 -2.09 20.08
CA ILE A 73 -12.30 -2.08 19.70
C ILE A 73 -11.75 -0.69 19.41
N ALA A 74 -12.56 0.36 19.34
CA ALA A 74 -12.12 1.71 18.93
C ALA A 74 -10.94 2.23 19.76
N ILE A 75 -11.05 2.22 21.10
CA ILE A 75 -9.97 2.68 21.99
C ILE A 75 -8.72 1.77 21.93
N PRO A 76 -8.85 0.42 22.01
CA PRO A 76 -7.72 -0.47 21.78
C PRO A 76 -7.02 -0.24 20.43
N VAL A 77 -7.77 -0.12 19.34
CA VAL A 77 -7.21 0.15 18.01
C VAL A 77 -6.46 1.48 17.98
N GLU A 78 -7.01 2.55 18.56
CA GLU A 78 -6.32 3.85 18.66
C GLU A 78 -4.97 3.71 19.36
N LYS A 79 -4.88 2.95 20.46
CA LYS A 79 -3.63 2.69 21.17
C LYS A 79 -2.61 1.94 20.29
N TRP A 80 -3.08 0.99 19.47
CA TRP A 80 -2.22 0.28 18.52
C TRP A 80 -1.78 1.16 17.35
N MET A 81 -2.63 2.08 16.89
CA MET A 81 -2.24 3.07 15.88
C MET A 81 -1.10 3.98 16.36
N LEU A 82 -1.05 4.30 17.65
CA LEU A 82 0.08 5.01 18.25
C LEU A 82 1.38 4.18 18.25
N LYS A 83 1.28 2.85 18.11
CA LYS A 83 2.42 1.93 17.96
C LYS A 83 2.75 1.60 16.50
N GLY A 84 2.23 2.35 15.53
CA GLY A 84 2.55 2.20 14.11
C GLY A 84 1.62 1.28 13.33
N PHE A 85 0.50 0.84 13.92
CA PHE A 85 -0.54 0.14 13.15
C PHE A 85 -1.35 1.13 12.31
N ALA A 86 -1.82 0.68 11.16
CA ALA A 86 -2.94 1.32 10.49
C ALA A 86 -4.26 0.91 11.17
N ALA A 87 -5.34 1.64 10.95
CA ALA A 87 -6.65 1.14 11.29
C ALA A 87 -6.88 -0.19 10.56
N PRO A 88 -7.33 -1.25 11.28
CA PRO A 88 -7.47 -2.56 10.67
C PRO A 88 -8.55 -2.58 9.59
N LEU A 89 -8.33 -3.38 8.56
CA LEU A 89 -9.36 -3.73 7.58
C LEU A 89 -10.36 -4.66 8.26
N ILE A 90 -11.63 -4.28 8.26
CA ILE A 90 -12.72 -5.04 8.85
C ILE A 90 -13.51 -5.70 7.72
N LEU A 91 -13.67 -7.01 7.76
CA LEU A 91 -14.35 -7.77 6.71
C LEU A 91 -15.24 -8.85 7.33
N THR A 92 -16.39 -9.11 6.72
CA THR A 92 -17.12 -10.36 6.83
C THR A 92 -16.84 -11.22 5.60
N ALA A 93 -17.22 -12.51 5.64
CA ALA A 93 -17.14 -13.36 4.45
C ALA A 93 -17.96 -12.78 3.28
N GLU A 94 -19.13 -12.20 3.56
CA GLU A 94 -19.98 -11.57 2.56
C GLU A 94 -19.35 -10.28 1.99
N ASP A 95 -18.78 -9.40 2.83
CA ASP A 95 -18.07 -8.20 2.37
C ASP A 95 -16.90 -8.56 1.49
N PHE A 96 -16.19 -9.63 1.85
CA PHE A 96 -15.07 -10.13 1.10
C PHE A 96 -15.45 -10.57 -0.31
N GLU A 97 -16.48 -11.44 -0.44
CA GLU A 97 -16.96 -11.91 -1.74
C GLU A 97 -17.46 -10.76 -2.62
N ARG A 98 -18.17 -9.79 -2.05
CA ARG A 98 -18.72 -8.63 -2.77
C ARG A 98 -17.69 -7.56 -3.11
N SER A 99 -16.49 -7.62 -2.53
CA SER A 99 -15.47 -6.59 -2.70
C SER A 99 -14.34 -6.98 -3.65
N LEU A 100 -14.27 -8.26 -4.06
CA LEU A 100 -13.21 -8.78 -4.93
C LEU A 100 -13.18 -8.09 -6.30
N ASP A 101 -14.34 -7.76 -6.83
CA ASP A 101 -14.49 -7.08 -8.11
C ASP A 101 -14.21 -5.57 -8.01
N VAL A 102 -14.46 -4.98 -6.85
CA VAL A 102 -14.28 -3.53 -6.61
C VAL A 102 -12.85 -3.18 -6.21
N PHE A 103 -12.19 -4.05 -5.43
CA PHE A 103 -10.84 -3.82 -4.89
C PHE A 103 -9.83 -4.92 -5.27
N PRO A 104 -9.73 -5.33 -6.55
CA PRO A 104 -8.85 -6.42 -6.96
C PRO A 104 -7.38 -6.18 -6.60
N LEU A 105 -6.91 -4.92 -6.64
CA LEU A 105 -5.54 -4.58 -6.28
C LEU A 105 -5.24 -4.80 -4.78
N LEU A 106 -6.19 -4.43 -3.90
CA LEU A 106 -6.06 -4.67 -2.45
C LEU A 106 -6.00 -6.18 -2.16
N PHE A 107 -6.92 -6.93 -2.75
CA PHE A 107 -6.98 -8.37 -2.50
C PHE A 107 -5.82 -9.13 -3.14
N GLN A 108 -5.30 -8.67 -4.27
CA GLN A 108 -4.04 -9.18 -4.81
C GLN A 108 -2.88 -8.93 -3.83
N GLU A 109 -2.77 -7.72 -3.28
CA GLU A 109 -1.72 -7.40 -2.31
C GLU A 109 -1.82 -8.27 -1.05
N ILE A 110 -3.04 -8.48 -0.53
CA ILE A 110 -3.26 -9.34 0.63
C ILE A 110 -2.90 -10.79 0.28
N ARG A 111 -3.43 -11.34 -0.82
CA ARG A 111 -3.13 -12.71 -1.25
C ARG A 111 -1.63 -12.97 -1.36
N ASP A 112 -0.91 -12.04 -1.96
CA ASP A 112 0.52 -12.20 -2.26
C ASP A 112 1.41 -11.95 -1.02
N ASN A 113 0.94 -11.14 -0.06
CA ASN A 113 1.73 -10.66 1.07
C ASN A 113 0.95 -10.64 2.37
N HIS A 114 0.50 -11.79 2.85
CA HIS A 114 -0.12 -11.91 4.17
C HIS A 114 0.48 -13.05 4.99
N LYS A 115 0.20 -12.99 6.29
CA LYS A 115 0.51 -14.06 7.26
C LYS A 115 -0.68 -14.15 8.21
N MET A 116 -1.26 -15.34 8.29
CA MET A 116 -2.33 -15.60 9.26
C MET A 116 -1.76 -15.64 10.67
N ILE A 117 -2.43 -14.96 11.60
CA ILE A 117 -2.12 -14.99 13.03
C ILE A 117 -3.16 -15.83 13.75
N LYS A 118 -4.41 -15.83 13.29
CA LYS A 118 -5.50 -16.61 13.86
C LYS A 118 -6.50 -17.02 12.78
N GLY A 119 -7.09 -18.21 12.94
CA GLY A 119 -8.18 -18.72 12.09
C GLY A 119 -7.70 -19.27 10.76
N ASP A 120 -8.68 -19.66 9.93
CA ASP A 120 -8.44 -20.21 8.60
C ASP A 120 -8.03 -19.10 7.62
N ASP A 121 -7.32 -19.48 6.57
CA ASP A 121 -6.82 -18.57 5.54
C ASP A 121 -7.77 -18.46 4.35
N PRO A 122 -8.56 -17.39 4.24
CA PRO A 122 -9.43 -17.18 3.09
C PRO A 122 -8.72 -16.52 1.90
N PHE A 123 -7.48 -16.05 2.07
CA PHE A 123 -6.78 -15.26 1.06
C PHE A 123 -5.94 -16.11 0.10
N ALA A 124 -5.44 -17.28 0.54
CA ALA A 124 -4.50 -18.10 -0.23
C ALA A 124 -5.04 -18.56 -1.59
N THR A 125 -6.35 -18.81 -1.69
CA THR A 125 -7.00 -19.34 -2.90
C THR A 125 -7.71 -18.29 -3.75
N LEU A 126 -7.50 -17.00 -3.46
CA LEU A 126 -8.17 -15.91 -4.16
C LEU A 126 -7.85 -15.88 -5.65
N LYS A 127 -8.89 -15.82 -6.45
CA LYS A 127 -8.79 -15.57 -7.88
C LYS A 127 -9.08 -14.10 -8.15
N ILE A 128 -8.09 -13.39 -8.63
CA ILE A 128 -8.22 -11.99 -8.98
C ILE A 128 -8.53 -11.87 -10.47
N ASP A 129 -9.64 -11.24 -10.80
CA ASP A 129 -10.01 -10.98 -12.20
C ASP A 129 -9.03 -9.96 -12.80
N ARG A 130 -8.35 -10.38 -13.87
CA ARG A 130 -7.30 -9.58 -14.51
C ARG A 130 -7.86 -8.33 -15.21
N SER A 131 -9.10 -8.39 -15.72
CA SER A 131 -9.73 -7.26 -16.39
C SER A 131 -10.09 -6.17 -15.40
N LEU A 132 -10.63 -6.54 -14.25
CA LEU A 132 -10.96 -5.63 -13.16
C LEU A 132 -9.68 -5.05 -12.50
N LEU A 133 -8.66 -5.89 -12.33
CA LEU A 133 -7.35 -5.43 -11.85
C LEU A 133 -6.75 -4.39 -12.80
N ARG A 134 -6.79 -4.63 -14.12
CA ARG A 134 -6.32 -3.68 -15.13
C ARG A 134 -7.08 -2.35 -15.04
N LEU A 135 -8.41 -2.43 -14.97
CA LEU A 135 -9.25 -1.24 -14.88
C LEU A 135 -8.93 -0.41 -13.64
N GLN A 136 -8.77 -1.06 -12.48
CA GLN A 136 -8.41 -0.36 -11.23
C GLN A 136 -7.01 0.25 -11.31
N VAL A 137 -6.02 -0.48 -11.85
CA VAL A 137 -4.65 0.03 -12.05
C VAL A 137 -4.67 1.27 -12.96
N GLU A 138 -5.38 1.21 -14.08
CA GLU A 138 -5.54 2.33 -15.01
C GLU A 138 -6.20 3.54 -14.33
N GLN A 139 -7.32 3.32 -13.63
CA GLN A 139 -8.04 4.36 -12.91
C GLN A 139 -7.13 5.05 -11.87
N MET A 140 -6.37 4.27 -11.11
CA MET A 140 -5.46 4.82 -10.10
C MET A 140 -4.32 5.62 -10.73
N LEU A 141 -3.76 5.17 -11.85
CA LEU A 141 -2.69 5.90 -12.54
C LEU A 141 -3.20 7.22 -13.15
N LYS A 142 -4.34 7.20 -13.84
CA LYS A 142 -4.98 8.42 -14.37
C LYS A 142 -5.36 9.39 -13.26
N GLY A 143 -5.88 8.87 -12.13
CA GLY A 143 -6.16 9.65 -10.94
C GLY A 143 -4.92 10.33 -10.36
N LYS A 144 -3.77 9.63 -10.32
CA LYS A 144 -2.49 10.19 -9.84
C LYS A 144 -1.95 11.31 -10.72
N VAL A 145 -2.07 11.20 -12.03
CA VAL A 145 -1.70 12.29 -12.95
C VAL A 145 -2.53 13.53 -12.64
N THR A 146 -3.84 13.37 -12.46
CA THR A 146 -4.75 14.48 -12.13
C THR A 146 -4.44 15.07 -10.76
N GLU A 147 -4.27 14.22 -9.73
CA GLU A 147 -3.91 14.64 -8.37
C GLU A 147 -2.60 15.44 -8.36
N ALA A 148 -1.56 14.92 -9.03
CA ALA A 148 -0.26 15.57 -9.08
C ALA A 148 -0.33 16.97 -9.76
N ARG A 149 -1.10 17.11 -10.84
CA ARG A 149 -1.32 18.41 -11.50
C ARG A 149 -2.06 19.39 -10.59
N THR A 150 -3.09 18.92 -9.88
CA THR A 150 -3.88 19.77 -8.97
C THR A 150 -3.04 20.19 -7.75
N GLU A 151 -2.29 19.25 -7.15
CA GLU A 151 -1.40 19.56 -6.02
C GLU A 151 -0.26 20.50 -6.43
N PHE A 152 0.28 20.38 -7.66
CA PHE A 152 1.25 21.34 -8.20
C PHE A 152 0.68 22.75 -8.24
N LEU A 153 -0.52 22.94 -8.79
CA LEU A 153 -1.18 24.25 -8.83
C LEU A 153 -1.44 24.80 -7.41
N ALA A 154 -1.81 23.95 -6.47
CA ALA A 154 -2.07 24.35 -5.08
C ALA A 154 -0.80 24.62 -4.28
N SER A 155 0.37 24.13 -4.69
CA SER A 155 1.62 24.27 -3.95
C SER A 155 2.25 25.65 -4.01
N GLY A 156 1.87 26.50 -4.99
CA GLY A 156 2.39 27.84 -5.16
C GLY A 156 3.90 27.89 -5.30
N GLU A 157 4.52 26.92 -5.97
CA GLU A 157 5.98 26.78 -6.17
C GLU A 157 6.80 26.49 -4.91
N SER A 158 6.15 26.10 -3.79
CA SER A 158 6.87 25.73 -2.57
C SER A 158 7.62 24.41 -2.73
N LEU A 159 8.95 24.45 -2.72
CA LEU A 159 9.83 23.28 -2.86
C LEU A 159 9.56 22.20 -1.80
N LYS A 160 9.25 22.59 -0.56
CA LYS A 160 8.94 21.63 0.53
C LYS A 160 7.62 20.91 0.28
N THR A 161 6.60 21.62 -0.19
CA THR A 161 5.30 21.05 -0.55
C THR A 161 5.46 20.05 -1.67
N PHE A 162 6.34 20.35 -2.62
CA PHE A 162 6.62 19.50 -3.77
C PHE A 162 7.28 18.17 -3.41
N GLU A 163 8.33 18.20 -2.59
CA GLU A 163 8.98 16.98 -2.11
C GLU A 163 8.01 16.11 -1.29
N ALA A 164 7.20 16.74 -0.44
CA ALA A 164 6.17 16.02 0.34
C ALA A 164 5.10 15.38 -0.55
N MET A 165 4.68 16.07 -1.60
CA MET A 165 3.73 15.57 -2.59
C MET A 165 4.24 14.31 -3.30
N ILE A 166 5.48 14.31 -3.78
CA ILE A 166 6.09 13.14 -4.43
C ILE A 166 6.17 11.96 -3.47
N ALA A 167 6.63 12.18 -2.23
CA ALA A 167 6.71 11.15 -1.21
C ALA A 167 5.33 10.55 -0.87
N LYS A 168 4.29 11.37 -0.78
CA LYS A 168 2.89 10.96 -0.55
C LYS A 168 2.35 10.16 -1.74
N SER A 169 2.53 10.68 -2.96
CA SER A 169 2.10 10.03 -4.21
C SER A 169 2.68 8.62 -4.34
N PHE A 170 3.94 8.43 -3.96
CA PHE A 170 4.62 7.15 -4.05
C PHE A 170 4.01 6.06 -3.16
N ASN A 171 3.37 6.41 -2.03
CA ASN A 171 2.73 5.43 -1.14
C ASN A 171 1.67 4.60 -1.85
N SER A 172 0.82 5.26 -2.61
CA SER A 172 -0.26 4.61 -3.36
C SER A 172 0.17 4.17 -4.76
N LEU A 173 1.34 4.59 -5.25
CA LEU A 173 1.89 4.13 -6.53
C LEU A 173 2.47 2.71 -6.43
N TYR A 174 3.09 2.35 -5.32
CA TYR A 174 3.77 1.07 -5.16
C TYR A 174 2.86 -0.16 -5.41
N PRO A 175 1.66 -0.28 -4.79
CA PRO A 175 0.75 -1.38 -5.10
C PRO A 175 0.33 -1.41 -6.58
N VAL A 176 0.17 -0.23 -7.19
CA VAL A 176 -0.19 -0.09 -8.61
C VAL A 176 0.92 -0.63 -9.51
N LEU A 177 2.20 -0.34 -9.21
CA LEU A 177 3.34 -0.90 -9.94
C LEU A 177 3.36 -2.43 -9.87
N ARG A 178 3.08 -3.00 -8.70
CA ARG A 178 2.99 -4.45 -8.54
C ARG A 178 1.84 -5.04 -9.35
N GLY A 179 0.65 -4.43 -9.30
CA GLY A 179 -0.49 -4.83 -10.10
C GLY A 179 -0.19 -4.80 -11.60
N LEU A 180 0.45 -3.72 -12.06
CA LEU A 180 0.80 -3.57 -13.47
C LEU A 180 1.84 -4.62 -13.92
N LEU A 181 2.88 -4.88 -13.12
CA LEU A 181 3.84 -5.96 -13.38
C LEU A 181 3.16 -7.33 -13.45
N SER A 182 2.25 -7.63 -12.52
CA SER A 182 1.47 -8.87 -12.53
C SER A 182 0.63 -9.00 -13.81
N LEU A 183 0.01 -7.93 -14.27
CA LEU A 183 -0.75 -7.90 -15.52
C LEU A 183 0.10 -8.19 -16.76
N THR A 184 1.39 -7.90 -16.75
CA THR A 184 2.31 -8.25 -17.83
C THR A 184 2.89 -9.67 -17.71
N GLY A 185 2.37 -10.49 -16.79
CA GLY A 185 2.85 -11.85 -16.55
C GLY A 185 4.14 -11.96 -15.77
N LYS A 186 4.67 -10.84 -15.27
CA LYS A 186 5.84 -10.83 -14.39
C LYS A 186 5.40 -11.14 -12.96
N GLN A 187 6.20 -11.89 -12.23
CA GLN A 187 6.01 -12.04 -10.78
C GLN A 187 6.74 -10.89 -10.08
N PRO A 188 6.00 -9.90 -9.51
CA PRO A 188 6.64 -8.80 -8.85
C PRO A 188 7.28 -9.27 -7.54
N SER A 189 8.51 -8.81 -7.30
CA SER A 189 9.17 -9.00 -6.01
C SER A 189 8.34 -8.38 -4.87
N ILE A 190 8.59 -8.84 -3.65
CA ILE A 190 8.08 -8.19 -2.44
C ILE A 190 8.92 -6.96 -2.06
N ARG A 191 10.17 -6.87 -2.51
CA ARG A 191 11.08 -5.76 -2.18
C ARG A 191 10.79 -4.54 -3.05
N LYS A 192 10.56 -3.39 -2.38
CA LYS A 192 10.17 -2.13 -3.04
C LYS A 192 11.17 -1.67 -4.08
N GLU A 193 12.46 -1.75 -3.78
CA GLU A 193 13.53 -1.36 -4.67
C GLU A 193 13.54 -2.20 -5.97
N VAL A 194 13.29 -3.50 -5.81
CA VAL A 194 13.24 -4.44 -6.95
C VAL A 194 12.00 -4.15 -7.81
N VAL A 195 10.83 -3.95 -7.20
CA VAL A 195 9.59 -3.61 -7.94
C VAL A 195 9.76 -2.33 -8.73
N VAL A 196 10.37 -1.30 -8.13
CA VAL A 196 10.60 -0.02 -8.81
C VAL A 196 11.55 -0.17 -9.98
N ALA A 197 12.71 -0.85 -9.77
CA ALA A 197 13.67 -1.10 -10.84
C ALA A 197 13.07 -1.95 -11.97
N MET A 198 12.33 -3.01 -11.62
CA MET A 198 11.61 -3.83 -12.61
C MET A 198 10.58 -3.01 -13.39
N SER A 199 9.91 -2.04 -12.74
CA SER A 199 8.93 -1.18 -13.41
C SER A 199 9.59 -0.20 -14.35
N GLU A 200 10.71 0.43 -13.95
CA GLU A 200 11.48 1.33 -14.82
C GLU A 200 11.96 0.59 -16.08
N GLU A 201 12.50 -0.61 -15.93
CA GLU A 201 12.95 -1.45 -17.04
C GLU A 201 11.80 -1.95 -17.92
N ALA A 202 10.79 -2.59 -17.30
CA ALA A 202 9.70 -3.26 -18.01
C ALA A 202 8.84 -2.30 -18.84
N PHE A 203 8.68 -1.08 -18.35
CA PHE A 203 7.83 -0.07 -19.00
C PHE A 203 8.65 1.00 -19.73
N GLY A 204 9.98 0.83 -19.81
CA GLY A 204 10.88 1.75 -20.50
C GLY A 204 10.81 3.17 -19.94
N LEU A 205 10.70 3.31 -18.62
CA LEU A 205 10.72 4.61 -17.96
C LEU A 205 12.16 5.13 -17.90
N GLU A 206 12.32 6.43 -17.71
CA GLU A 206 13.63 6.99 -17.44
C GLU A 206 14.21 6.39 -16.16
N THR A 207 15.41 5.82 -16.26
CA THR A 207 16.08 5.18 -15.14
C THR A 207 16.30 6.18 -14.00
N GLY A 208 15.91 5.79 -12.82
CA GLY A 208 16.09 6.58 -11.60
C GLY A 208 14.90 7.48 -11.25
N VAL A 209 13.91 7.69 -12.12
CA VAL A 209 12.78 8.59 -11.84
C VAL A 209 11.92 8.07 -10.69
N LEU A 210 11.56 6.80 -10.69
CA LEU A 210 10.81 6.18 -9.59
C LEU A 210 11.74 5.76 -8.44
N THR A 211 12.94 5.32 -8.76
CA THR A 211 13.95 4.95 -7.76
C THR A 211 14.32 6.12 -6.86
N ASP A 212 14.50 7.33 -7.40
CA ASP A 212 14.81 8.52 -6.60
C ASP A 212 13.59 8.98 -5.77
N ALA A 213 12.36 8.82 -6.28
CA ALA A 213 11.15 9.06 -5.50
C ALA A 213 11.05 8.10 -4.29
N LEU A 214 11.35 6.82 -4.50
CA LEU A 214 11.41 5.84 -3.41
C LEU A 214 12.48 6.19 -2.37
N ARG A 215 13.69 6.51 -2.82
CA ARG A 215 14.82 6.88 -1.93
C ARG A 215 14.51 8.16 -1.15
N HIS A 216 13.86 9.14 -1.80
CA HIS A 216 13.40 10.35 -1.12
C HIS A 216 12.39 10.03 -0.02
N LYS A 217 11.38 9.22 -0.33
CA LYS A 217 10.39 8.74 0.65
C LYS A 217 11.03 8.02 1.83
N MET A 218 12.08 7.24 1.60
CA MET A 218 12.83 6.52 2.64
C MET A 218 13.81 7.42 3.42
N GLY A 219 13.88 8.71 3.11
CA GLY A 219 14.81 9.66 3.74
C GLY A 219 16.28 9.46 3.34
N LEU A 220 16.56 8.63 2.33
CA LEU A 220 17.89 8.32 1.82
C LEU A 220 18.39 9.34 0.78
N LEU A 221 17.52 10.19 0.29
CA LEU A 221 17.79 11.21 -0.71
C LEU A 221 16.88 12.41 -0.47
N ARG A 222 17.39 13.63 -0.72
CA ARG A 222 16.55 14.82 -0.95
C ARG A 222 16.53 15.14 -2.43
N LEU A 223 15.35 15.19 -3.03
CA LEU A 223 15.20 15.46 -4.46
C LEU A 223 15.77 16.83 -4.84
N SER A 224 15.52 17.85 -4.03
CA SER A 224 16.06 19.21 -4.22
C SER A 224 17.58 19.31 -4.18
N GLN A 225 18.28 18.35 -3.58
CA GLN A 225 19.74 18.29 -3.57
C GLN A 225 20.32 17.61 -4.80
N LYS A 226 19.55 16.73 -5.45
CA LYS A 226 20.00 15.95 -6.61
C LYS A 226 19.50 16.51 -7.93
N HIS A 227 18.31 17.12 -7.92
CA HIS A 227 17.58 17.52 -9.13
C HIS A 227 17.11 18.96 -9.08
N ASN A 228 16.96 19.58 -10.25
CA ASN A 228 16.00 20.68 -10.41
C ASN A 228 14.60 20.09 -10.23
N LEU A 229 13.85 20.56 -9.24
CA LEU A 229 12.58 19.94 -8.85
C LEU A 229 11.50 20.05 -9.92
N LEU A 230 11.46 21.16 -10.69
CA LEU A 230 10.49 21.29 -11.79
C LEU A 230 10.77 20.26 -12.90
N ALA A 231 12.03 20.20 -13.36
CA ALA A 231 12.43 19.20 -14.35
C ALA A 231 12.26 17.76 -13.86
N TYR A 232 12.45 17.51 -12.55
CA TYR A 232 12.18 16.20 -11.97
C TYR A 232 10.68 15.88 -11.97
N PHE A 233 9.84 16.85 -11.65
CA PHE A 233 8.39 16.68 -11.66
C PHE A 233 7.84 16.38 -13.07
N GLU A 234 8.34 17.08 -14.08
CA GLU A 234 7.97 16.80 -15.48
C GLU A 234 8.27 15.33 -15.82
N ARG A 235 9.45 14.82 -15.47
CA ARG A 235 9.82 13.43 -15.69
C ARG A 235 8.98 12.45 -14.87
N TYR A 236 8.69 12.78 -13.62
CA TYR A 236 7.84 11.97 -12.75
C TYR A 236 6.40 11.89 -13.29
N LEU A 237 5.83 13.01 -13.72
CA LEU A 237 4.51 13.05 -14.37
C LEU A 237 4.51 12.23 -15.67
N ALA A 238 5.51 12.40 -16.51
CA ALA A 238 5.64 11.64 -17.76
C ALA A 238 5.75 10.14 -17.49
N ALA A 239 6.45 9.73 -16.43
CA ALA A 239 6.54 8.34 -16.03
C ALA A 239 5.17 7.76 -15.61
N ILE A 240 4.41 8.48 -14.77
CA ILE A 240 3.06 8.03 -14.35
C ILE A 240 2.11 7.99 -15.55
N ASP A 241 2.13 9.00 -16.41
CA ASP A 241 1.28 9.05 -17.60
C ASP A 241 1.60 7.89 -18.57
N LYS A 242 2.89 7.58 -18.76
CA LYS A 242 3.33 6.42 -19.54
C LYS A 242 2.82 5.10 -18.96
N LEU A 243 2.87 4.94 -17.63
CA LEU A 243 2.31 3.76 -16.96
C LEU A 243 0.79 3.67 -17.17
N ALA A 244 0.08 4.79 -17.16
CA ALA A 244 -1.37 4.83 -17.42
C ALA A 244 -1.68 4.40 -18.87
N ILE A 245 -0.89 4.87 -19.84
CA ILE A 245 -1.01 4.45 -21.25
C ILE A 245 -0.72 2.96 -21.41
N VAL A 246 0.28 2.43 -20.70
CA VAL A 246 0.57 0.98 -20.71
C VAL A 246 -0.62 0.20 -20.15
N ALA A 247 -1.18 0.59 -19.01
CA ALA A 247 -2.33 -0.07 -18.40
C ALA A 247 -3.56 -0.07 -19.34
N ASP A 248 -3.82 1.06 -20.01
CA ASP A 248 -4.92 1.23 -20.96
C ASP A 248 -4.81 0.27 -22.17
N LYS A 249 -3.59 0.07 -22.66
CA LYS A 249 -3.31 -0.78 -23.83
C LYS A 249 -3.16 -2.26 -23.53
N LEU A 250 -3.11 -2.65 -22.24
CA LEU A 250 -3.04 -4.08 -21.89
C LEU A 250 -4.34 -4.77 -22.26
N GLU A 251 -4.26 -5.65 -23.25
CA GLU A 251 -5.32 -6.60 -23.55
C GLU A 251 -5.37 -7.64 -22.44
N THR A 252 -6.42 -7.64 -21.66
CA THR A 252 -6.71 -8.74 -20.75
C THR A 252 -7.58 -9.70 -21.53
N ALA A 253 -7.07 -10.89 -21.84
CA ALA A 253 -7.90 -11.95 -22.40
C ALA A 253 -9.11 -12.12 -21.46
N VAL A 254 -10.29 -11.80 -21.98
CA VAL A 254 -11.56 -12.05 -21.31
C VAL A 254 -11.62 -13.56 -21.07
N GLY A 255 -11.76 -13.97 -19.81
CA GLY A 255 -11.54 -15.28 -19.27
C GLY A 255 -11.94 -16.47 -20.16
N ALA A 256 -11.05 -17.43 -20.19
CA ALA A 256 -11.38 -18.80 -20.48
C ALA A 256 -11.78 -19.51 -19.19
#